data_19711236e0234a55227cac0dae8ad7a2
#
_entry.id   19711236e0234a55227cac0dae8ad7a2
#
_cell.length_a   1.000
_cell.length_b   1.000
_cell.length_c   1.000
_cell.angle_alpha   90.00
_cell.angle_beta   90.00
_cell.angle_gamma   90.00
#
_symmetry.space_group_name_H-M   'P 1'
#
loop_
_entity.id
_entity.type
_entity.pdbx_description
1 polymer ?
#
loop_
_entity_poly.entity_id
_entity_poly.type
_entity_poly.pdbx_seq_one_letter_code
_entity_poly.pdbx_strand_id
1 'polypeptide(L)'
;MNTLNTTVTSEADVPEEKAIPVQEERPAETVIEEGKTVGTPFADDPKFKLRNVEVFYGEDRAIKNISLDIARNEVIAFIGPSGCGKSTFLRCLNRMNDSIDICRVRGSLQLDEQDIYDSKRDVVELRARVGMVFQKPNPFPKSIYDNVAYGPRIHGLANRKSDLDDIVENSLRKAGLWNE
;
A
#
# COMPACT_ATOMS: atom_id res chain seq x y z
N MET A 1 -43.37 -53.79 -6.06
CA MET A 1 -42.29 -53.32 -6.98
C MET A 1 -42.35 -51.83 -7.03
N ASN A 2 -41.60 -51.15 -6.16
CA ASN A 2 -41.54 -49.71 -6.11
C ASN A 2 -40.07 -49.29 -6.21
N THR A 3 -39.70 -48.79 -7.37
CA THR A 3 -38.39 -48.20 -7.65
C THR A 3 -38.37 -46.74 -7.15
N LEU A 4 -37.61 -46.50 -6.11
CA LEU A 4 -37.34 -45.16 -5.61
C LEU A 4 -36.23 -44.54 -6.50
N ASN A 5 -36.57 -43.47 -7.19
CA ASN A 5 -35.70 -42.65 -7.98
C ASN A 5 -35.11 -41.56 -7.06
N THR A 6 -33.87 -41.69 -6.67
CA THR A 6 -33.18 -40.66 -5.86
C THR A 6 -32.45 -39.71 -6.81
N THR A 7 -33.03 -38.54 -7.02
CA THR A 7 -32.38 -37.44 -7.72
C THR A 7 -31.44 -36.75 -6.74
N VAL A 8 -30.13 -36.85 -7.00
CA VAL A 8 -29.13 -36.06 -6.29
C VAL A 8 -28.97 -34.75 -7.05
N THR A 9 -29.52 -33.69 -6.51
CA THR A 9 -29.22 -32.32 -6.88
C THR A 9 -28.27 -31.75 -5.84
N SER A 10 -27.08 -31.33 -6.23
CA SER A 10 -26.41 -30.15 -5.64
C SER A 10 -25.02 -29.96 -6.28
N GLU A 11 -25.01 -29.26 -7.38
CA GLU A 11 -23.81 -28.49 -7.71
C GLU A 11 -23.79 -27.27 -6.76
N ALA A 12 -22.81 -27.26 -5.87
CA ALA A 12 -22.55 -26.11 -5.04
C ALA A 12 -21.96 -25.02 -5.94
N ASP A 13 -22.67 -23.90 -5.97
CA ASP A 13 -22.27 -22.65 -6.61
C ASP A 13 -20.98 -22.16 -5.95
N VAL A 14 -19.84 -22.36 -6.63
CA VAL A 14 -18.55 -21.76 -6.26
C VAL A 14 -18.60 -20.34 -6.77
N PRO A 15 -18.48 -19.31 -5.91
CA PRO A 15 -18.48 -17.94 -6.40
C PRO A 15 -17.28 -17.72 -7.32
N GLU A 16 -17.55 -17.28 -8.55
CA GLU A 16 -16.54 -16.86 -9.51
C GLU A 16 -15.60 -15.83 -8.86
N GLU A 17 -14.34 -16.20 -8.74
CA GLU A 17 -13.26 -15.34 -8.33
C GLU A 17 -13.18 -14.18 -9.34
N LYS A 18 -13.63 -12.99 -8.92
CA LYS A 18 -13.62 -11.79 -9.76
C LYS A 18 -12.17 -11.51 -10.17
N ALA A 19 -11.88 -11.73 -11.43
CA ALA A 19 -10.60 -11.44 -12.04
C ALA A 19 -10.21 -9.99 -11.75
N ILE A 20 -9.04 -9.80 -11.15
CA ILE A 20 -8.40 -8.49 -10.96
C ILE A 20 -8.24 -7.88 -12.35
N PRO A 21 -8.74 -6.67 -12.62
CA PRO A 21 -8.64 -6.08 -13.94
C PRO A 21 -7.16 -5.98 -14.35
N VAL A 22 -6.84 -6.60 -15.48
CA VAL A 22 -5.52 -6.52 -16.11
C VAL A 22 -5.24 -5.04 -16.38
N GLN A 23 -4.18 -4.52 -15.80
CA GLN A 23 -3.76 -3.14 -16.05
C GLN A 23 -3.33 -3.04 -17.51
N GLU A 24 -3.94 -2.13 -18.26
CA GLU A 24 -3.54 -1.77 -19.61
C GLU A 24 -2.05 -1.40 -19.66
N GLU A 25 -1.37 -1.76 -20.75
CA GLU A 25 0.06 -1.50 -20.98
C GLU A 25 0.39 -0.02 -20.64
N ARG A 26 1.39 0.16 -19.79
CA ARG A 26 1.84 1.47 -19.38
C ARG A 26 2.59 2.13 -20.53
N PRO A 27 2.27 3.37 -20.89
CA PRO A 27 2.98 4.06 -21.96
C PRO A 27 4.48 4.19 -21.60
N ALA A 28 5.32 3.93 -22.60
CA ALA A 28 6.76 4.14 -22.54
C ALA A 28 7.07 5.61 -22.14
N GLU A 29 8.24 5.83 -21.56
CA GLU A 29 8.77 7.06 -21.01
C GLU A 29 8.25 8.34 -21.71
N THR A 30 7.31 9.01 -21.04
CA THR A 30 6.85 10.31 -21.49
C THR A 30 7.86 11.37 -21.04
N VAL A 31 8.30 12.22 -21.96
CA VAL A 31 9.15 13.37 -21.66
C VAL A 31 8.50 14.19 -20.54
N ILE A 32 9.21 14.36 -19.44
CA ILE A 32 8.76 15.18 -18.32
C ILE A 32 8.90 16.64 -18.77
N GLU A 33 7.76 17.32 -18.98
CA GLU A 33 7.79 18.77 -19.12
C GLU A 33 8.33 19.34 -17.79
N GLU A 34 9.38 20.15 -17.86
CA GLU A 34 9.92 20.88 -16.71
C GLU A 34 8.84 21.84 -16.20
N GLY A 35 7.98 21.32 -15.34
CA GLY A 35 6.94 22.06 -14.66
C GLY A 35 7.56 22.96 -13.59
N LYS A 36 6.85 23.99 -13.20
CA LYS A 36 7.18 24.93 -12.13
C LYS A 36 7.15 24.20 -10.77
N THR A 37 8.19 23.47 -10.42
CA THR A 37 8.36 22.85 -9.12
C THR A 37 9.20 23.73 -8.21
N VAL A 38 8.88 23.73 -6.90
CA VAL A 38 9.70 24.34 -5.86
C VAL A 38 10.55 23.22 -5.25
N GLY A 39 11.87 23.33 -5.32
CA GLY A 39 12.82 22.32 -4.87
C GLY A 39 13.30 21.38 -5.98
N THR A 40 14.11 20.40 -5.63
CA THR A 40 14.67 19.38 -6.54
C THR A 40 13.78 18.14 -6.51
N PRO A 41 12.96 17.89 -7.53
CA PRO A 41 11.99 16.78 -7.50
C PRO A 41 12.65 15.41 -7.71
N PHE A 42 13.93 15.36 -8.09
CA PHE A 42 14.64 14.13 -8.40
C PHE A 42 15.91 13.99 -7.56
N ALA A 43 16.23 12.75 -7.19
CA ALA A 43 17.36 12.38 -6.35
C ALA A 43 18.30 11.43 -7.09
N ASP A 44 19.61 11.48 -6.75
CA ASP A 44 20.63 10.58 -7.34
C ASP A 44 20.48 9.13 -6.87
N ASP A 45 20.06 8.92 -5.59
CA ASP A 45 19.76 7.60 -5.00
C ASP A 45 18.36 7.56 -4.43
N PRO A 46 17.32 7.43 -5.28
CA PRO A 46 15.95 7.43 -4.82
C PRO A 46 15.58 6.10 -4.15
N LYS A 47 14.90 6.18 -3.00
CA LYS A 47 14.20 5.05 -2.39
C LYS A 47 12.92 4.75 -3.14
N PHE A 48 12.15 5.80 -3.48
CA PHE A 48 11.03 5.72 -4.42
C PHE A 48 11.33 6.58 -5.65
N LYS A 49 11.06 6.01 -6.81
CA LYS A 49 11.08 6.70 -8.11
C LYS A 49 9.69 6.68 -8.71
N LEU A 50 9.09 7.86 -8.85
CA LEU A 50 7.72 8.02 -9.35
C LEU A 50 7.73 8.84 -10.64
N ARG A 51 7.07 8.32 -11.68
CA ARG A 51 7.00 8.97 -12.99
C ARG A 51 5.58 8.93 -13.53
N ASN A 52 5.07 10.10 -13.88
CA ASN A 52 3.75 10.29 -14.51
C ASN A 52 2.62 9.59 -13.74
N VAL A 53 2.66 9.68 -12.40
CA VAL A 53 1.66 9.01 -11.55
C VAL A 53 0.33 9.71 -11.67
N GLU A 54 -0.70 8.95 -12.02
CA GLU A 54 -2.09 9.37 -12.10
C GLU A 54 -2.96 8.43 -11.28
N VAL A 55 -3.99 8.96 -10.68
CA VAL A 55 -4.97 8.16 -9.94
C VAL A 55 -6.38 8.55 -10.36
N PHE A 56 -7.18 7.55 -10.64
CA PHE A 56 -8.58 7.70 -11.04
C PHE A 56 -9.49 6.98 -10.04
N TYR A 57 -10.61 7.57 -9.74
CA TYR A 57 -11.75 6.94 -9.07
C TYR A 57 -12.92 6.89 -10.05
N GLY A 58 -13.16 5.74 -10.68
CA GLY A 58 -14.04 5.65 -11.83
C GLY A 58 -13.50 6.53 -12.97
N GLU A 59 -14.28 7.53 -13.40
CA GLU A 59 -13.89 8.50 -14.43
C GLU A 59 -13.21 9.75 -13.86
N ASP A 60 -13.25 9.96 -12.54
CA ASP A 60 -12.68 11.15 -11.91
C ASP A 60 -11.16 11.01 -11.71
N ARG A 61 -10.39 11.89 -12.32
CA ARG A 61 -8.93 11.94 -12.20
C ARG A 61 -8.52 12.73 -10.95
N ALA A 62 -8.26 12.03 -9.86
CA ALA A 62 -7.91 12.60 -8.56
C ALA A 62 -6.45 13.08 -8.48
N ILE A 63 -5.52 12.39 -9.14
CA ILE A 63 -4.10 12.76 -9.24
C ILE A 63 -3.73 12.92 -10.71
N LYS A 64 -3.01 14.03 -11.00
CA LYS A 64 -2.68 14.43 -12.37
C LYS A 64 -1.16 14.52 -12.53
N ASN A 65 -0.56 13.50 -13.16
CA ASN A 65 0.81 13.50 -13.65
C ASN A 65 1.86 13.96 -12.61
N ILE A 66 1.99 13.20 -11.50
CA ILE A 66 3.03 13.47 -10.50
C ILE A 66 4.29 12.69 -10.85
N SER A 67 5.41 13.41 -10.97
CA SER A 67 6.75 12.83 -11.06
C SER A 67 7.61 13.38 -9.92
N LEU A 68 8.16 12.48 -9.09
CA LEU A 68 8.87 12.83 -7.86
C LEU A 68 9.76 11.66 -7.45
N ASP A 69 10.92 11.96 -6.90
CA ASP A 69 11.74 11.00 -6.20
C ASP A 69 11.67 11.24 -4.69
N ILE A 70 11.76 10.17 -3.92
CA ILE A 70 11.95 10.22 -2.47
C ILE A 70 13.31 9.59 -2.20
N ALA A 71 14.26 10.38 -1.73
CA ALA A 71 15.61 9.91 -1.43
C ALA A 71 15.61 8.97 -0.20
N ARG A 72 16.70 8.22 -0.04
CA ARG A 72 16.89 7.40 1.16
C ARG A 72 17.06 8.30 2.38
N ASN A 73 16.43 7.90 3.49
CA ASN A 73 16.52 8.60 4.78
C ASN A 73 16.07 10.08 4.74
N GLU A 74 15.21 10.41 3.79
CA GLU A 74 14.63 11.75 3.63
C GLU A 74 13.24 11.84 4.24
N VAL A 75 12.88 13.03 4.72
CA VAL A 75 11.53 13.38 5.15
C VAL A 75 10.95 14.38 4.17
N ILE A 76 9.88 13.99 3.46
CA ILE A 76 9.16 14.86 2.55
C ILE A 76 7.79 15.21 3.14
N ALA A 77 7.45 16.50 3.17
CA ALA A 77 6.14 16.98 3.58
C ALA A 77 5.30 17.39 2.38
N PHE A 78 4.10 16.80 2.25
CA PHE A 78 3.10 17.21 1.27
C PHE A 78 2.15 18.23 1.89
N ILE A 79 2.19 19.46 1.40
CA ILE A 79 1.38 20.58 1.89
C ILE A 79 0.36 20.97 0.83
N GLY A 80 -0.88 21.24 1.23
CA GLY A 80 -1.95 21.65 0.33
C GLY A 80 -3.32 21.57 1.00
N PRO A 81 -4.36 22.16 0.38
CA PRO A 81 -5.72 22.18 0.92
C PRO A 81 -6.31 20.78 1.11
N SER A 82 -7.39 20.69 1.88
CA SER A 82 -8.15 19.44 2.02
C SER A 82 -8.69 19.00 0.65
N GLY A 83 -8.64 17.70 0.37
CA GLY A 83 -9.15 17.15 -0.89
C GLY A 83 -8.20 17.23 -2.10
N CYS A 84 -7.02 17.88 -2.00
CA CYS A 84 -6.10 17.99 -3.14
C CYS A 84 -5.34 16.69 -3.50
N GLY A 85 -5.66 15.55 -2.87
CA GLY A 85 -5.11 14.25 -3.24
C GLY A 85 -3.91 13.76 -2.43
N LYS A 86 -3.43 14.47 -1.38
CA LYS A 86 -2.26 14.04 -0.58
C LYS A 86 -2.38 12.61 -0.05
N SER A 87 -3.49 12.27 0.58
CA SER A 87 -3.73 10.93 1.12
C SER A 87 -3.91 9.89 0.02
N THR A 88 -4.51 10.27 -1.11
CA THR A 88 -4.62 9.40 -2.28
C THR A 88 -3.23 9.05 -2.82
N PHE A 89 -2.33 10.03 -2.92
CA PHE A 89 -0.96 9.82 -3.36
C PHE A 89 -0.18 8.93 -2.37
N LEU A 90 -0.24 9.21 -1.06
CA LEU A 90 0.42 8.37 -0.05
C LEU A 90 -0.04 6.91 -0.11
N ARG A 91 -1.33 6.66 -0.36
CA ARG A 91 -1.87 5.30 -0.51
C ARG A 91 -1.36 4.58 -1.76
N CYS A 92 -0.84 5.29 -2.76
CA CYS A 92 -0.22 4.64 -3.92
C CYS A 92 1.09 3.95 -3.54
N LEU A 93 1.86 4.51 -2.59
CA LEU A 93 3.20 4.03 -2.25
C LEU A 93 3.20 2.64 -1.59
N ASN A 94 2.06 2.23 -1.01
CA ASN A 94 1.90 0.90 -0.39
C ASN A 94 0.70 0.12 -0.95
N ARG A 95 0.18 0.54 -2.11
CA ARG A 95 -0.95 -0.10 -2.78
C ARG A 95 -2.25 -0.17 -1.95
N MET A 96 -2.43 0.75 -0.97
CA MET A 96 -3.70 0.80 -0.21
C MET A 96 -4.89 1.22 -1.07
N ASN A 97 -4.66 1.84 -2.22
CA ASN A 97 -5.71 2.16 -3.17
C ASN A 97 -6.34 0.92 -3.84
N ASP A 98 -5.64 -0.22 -3.85
CA ASP A 98 -6.16 -1.49 -4.38
C ASP A 98 -7.38 -2.03 -3.61
N SER A 99 -7.61 -1.53 -2.39
CA SER A 99 -8.82 -1.86 -1.61
C SER A 99 -10.08 -1.12 -2.06
N ILE A 100 -9.97 -0.26 -3.07
CA ILE A 100 -11.07 0.55 -3.62
C ILE A 100 -11.31 0.11 -5.06
N ASP A 101 -12.38 -0.64 -5.29
CA ASP A 101 -12.68 -1.30 -6.57
C ASP A 101 -12.63 -0.37 -7.80
N ILE A 102 -13.06 0.88 -7.62
CA ILE A 102 -13.07 1.88 -8.70
C ILE A 102 -11.76 2.64 -8.85
N CYS A 103 -10.75 2.36 -8.00
CA CYS A 103 -9.48 3.06 -8.05
C CYS A 103 -8.54 2.43 -9.09
N ARG A 104 -7.97 3.27 -9.94
CA ARG A 104 -6.95 2.88 -10.92
C ARG A 104 -5.74 3.79 -10.78
N VAL A 105 -4.57 3.19 -10.70
CA VAL A 105 -3.28 3.91 -10.64
C VAL A 105 -2.53 3.67 -11.94
N ARG A 106 -2.05 4.74 -12.57
CA ARG A 106 -1.24 4.70 -13.79
C ARG A 106 0.12 5.36 -13.52
N GLY A 107 1.06 5.15 -14.42
CA GLY A 107 2.43 5.65 -14.29
C GLY A 107 3.37 4.60 -13.74
N SER A 108 4.62 4.97 -13.50
CA SER A 108 5.65 4.09 -12.92
C SER A 108 5.88 4.47 -11.46
N LEU A 109 5.77 3.49 -10.57
CA LEU A 109 6.06 3.63 -9.15
C LEU A 109 7.02 2.53 -8.74
N GLN A 110 8.28 2.90 -8.46
CA GLN A 110 9.33 1.96 -8.10
C GLN A 110 9.77 2.17 -6.66
N LEU A 111 9.98 1.07 -5.95
CA LEU A 111 10.64 1.01 -4.64
C LEU A 111 11.91 0.19 -4.80
N ASP A 112 13.08 0.77 -4.53
CA ASP A 112 14.39 0.14 -4.78
C ASP A 112 14.46 -0.46 -6.20
N GLU A 113 14.15 0.36 -7.22
CA GLU A 113 14.14 0.03 -8.66
C GLU A 113 13.15 -1.06 -9.10
N GLN A 114 12.33 -1.57 -8.18
CA GLN A 114 11.30 -2.58 -8.48
C GLN A 114 9.93 -1.93 -8.56
N ASP A 115 9.20 -2.18 -9.64
CA ASP A 115 7.84 -1.69 -9.80
C ASP A 115 6.93 -2.28 -8.70
N ILE A 116 6.27 -1.40 -7.94
CA ILE A 116 5.39 -1.81 -6.85
C ILE A 116 4.02 -2.27 -7.36
N TYR A 117 3.67 -1.96 -8.62
CA TYR A 117 2.43 -2.40 -9.27
C TYR A 117 2.62 -3.57 -10.23
N ASP A 118 3.81 -4.20 -10.24
CA ASP A 118 4.00 -5.47 -10.97
C ASP A 118 3.00 -6.52 -10.43
N SER A 119 2.33 -7.23 -11.35
CA SER A 119 1.35 -8.27 -11.02
C SER A 119 1.95 -9.44 -10.23
N LYS A 120 3.25 -9.67 -10.35
CA LYS A 120 4.00 -10.70 -9.62
C LYS A 120 4.44 -10.25 -8.22
N ARG A 121 4.26 -8.96 -7.89
CA ARG A 121 4.70 -8.40 -6.62
C ARG A 121 3.78 -8.83 -5.48
N ASP A 122 4.34 -9.42 -4.45
CA ASP A 122 3.60 -9.69 -3.21
C ASP A 122 3.30 -8.37 -2.49
N VAL A 123 2.00 -8.07 -2.39
CA VAL A 123 1.50 -6.86 -1.72
C VAL A 123 1.73 -6.91 -0.20
N VAL A 124 1.73 -8.10 0.40
CA VAL A 124 1.97 -8.28 1.84
C VAL A 124 3.42 -7.92 2.15
N GLU A 125 4.38 -8.42 1.35
CA GLU A 125 5.78 -8.04 1.47
C GLU A 125 5.99 -6.54 1.27
N LEU A 126 5.35 -5.95 0.26
CA LEU A 126 5.42 -4.50 0.05
C LEU A 126 4.96 -3.72 1.28
N ARG A 127 3.80 -4.09 1.85
CA ARG A 127 3.23 -3.41 3.03
C ARG A 127 4.02 -3.64 4.31
N ALA A 128 4.77 -4.73 4.42
CA ALA A 128 5.74 -4.93 5.49
C ALA A 128 6.91 -3.93 5.41
N ARG A 129 7.29 -3.50 4.19
CA ARG A 129 8.38 -2.55 3.94
C ARG A 129 7.92 -1.09 3.95
N VAL A 130 6.66 -0.84 3.59
CA VAL A 130 6.07 0.51 3.45
C VAL A 130 4.89 0.64 4.41
N GLY A 131 5.19 0.96 5.66
CA GLY A 131 4.19 1.18 6.69
C GLY A 131 3.39 2.47 6.44
N MET A 132 2.19 2.54 7.01
CA MET A 132 1.33 3.71 6.93
C MET A 132 0.74 4.04 8.30
N VAL A 133 0.83 5.30 8.71
CA VAL A 133 0.15 5.82 9.90
C VAL A 133 -1.11 6.54 9.45
N PHE A 134 -2.26 6.10 9.96
CA PHE A 134 -3.55 6.68 9.61
C PHE A 134 -3.91 7.85 10.52
N GLN A 135 -4.66 8.81 9.99
CA GLN A 135 -5.16 9.95 10.76
C GLN A 135 -6.10 9.52 11.90
N LYS A 136 -6.95 8.51 11.66
CA LYS A 136 -7.80 7.92 12.69
C LYS A 136 -7.18 6.60 13.15
N PRO A 137 -6.90 6.44 14.45
CA PRO A 137 -6.42 5.16 14.97
C PRO A 137 -7.51 4.09 14.79
N ASN A 138 -7.09 2.91 14.40
CA ASN A 138 -7.95 1.74 14.26
C ASN A 138 -7.27 0.50 14.88
N PRO A 139 -7.06 0.50 16.21
CA PRO A 139 -6.43 -0.62 16.87
C PRO A 139 -7.35 -1.85 16.88
N PHE A 140 -6.77 -3.03 16.91
CA PHE A 140 -7.52 -4.25 17.20
C PHE A 140 -8.06 -4.19 18.64
N PRO A 141 -9.21 -4.85 18.95
CA PRO A 141 -9.75 -4.95 20.30
C PRO A 141 -8.91 -5.91 21.15
N LYS A 142 -7.66 -5.56 21.38
CA LYS A 142 -6.62 -6.31 22.09
C LYS A 142 -5.82 -5.35 22.98
N SER A 143 -4.91 -5.90 23.79
CA SER A 143 -3.98 -5.08 24.56
C SER A 143 -3.09 -4.21 23.67
N ILE A 144 -2.51 -3.16 24.23
CA ILE A 144 -1.49 -2.33 23.55
C ILE A 144 -0.34 -3.21 23.08
N TYR A 145 0.14 -4.09 23.98
CA TYR A 145 1.18 -5.07 23.66
C TYR A 145 0.82 -5.91 22.42
N ASP A 146 -0.37 -6.51 22.38
CA ASP A 146 -0.78 -7.37 21.28
C ASP A 146 -0.99 -6.61 19.97
N ASN A 147 -1.37 -5.34 20.03
CA ASN A 147 -1.46 -4.48 18.85
C ASN A 147 -0.06 -4.21 18.27
N VAL A 148 0.92 -3.84 19.11
CA VAL A 148 2.30 -3.60 18.68
C VAL A 148 2.98 -4.90 18.22
N ALA A 149 2.78 -6.01 18.95
CA ALA A 149 3.34 -7.30 18.63
C ALA A 149 2.74 -7.98 17.40
N TYR A 150 1.61 -7.49 16.88
CA TYR A 150 0.87 -8.14 15.80
C TYR A 150 1.70 -8.25 14.51
N GLY A 151 2.27 -7.15 14.05
CA GLY A 151 3.14 -7.13 12.86
C GLY A 151 4.34 -8.05 12.99
N PRO A 152 5.17 -7.91 14.05
CA PRO A 152 6.31 -8.79 14.30
C PRO A 152 5.96 -10.28 14.33
N ARG A 153 4.81 -10.66 14.91
CA ARG A 153 4.36 -12.06 14.91
C ARG A 153 4.03 -12.59 13.52
N ILE A 154 3.27 -11.83 12.72
CA ILE A 154 2.86 -12.26 11.39
C ILE A 154 4.06 -12.38 10.45
N HIS A 155 5.01 -11.44 10.54
CA HIS A 155 6.17 -11.41 9.68
C HIS A 155 7.35 -12.25 10.20
N GLY A 156 7.17 -12.98 11.31
CA GLY A 156 8.20 -13.86 11.86
C GLY A 156 9.47 -13.13 12.29
N LEU A 157 9.35 -11.87 12.76
CA LEU A 157 10.49 -11.05 13.17
C LEU A 157 11.03 -11.41 14.55
N ALA A 158 10.32 -12.25 15.29
CA ALA A 158 10.71 -12.71 16.61
C ALA A 158 10.51 -14.23 16.73
N ASN A 159 11.56 -14.95 17.08
CA ASN A 159 11.50 -16.40 17.27
C ASN A 159 11.18 -16.79 18.71
N ARG A 160 11.49 -15.94 19.68
CA ARG A 160 11.25 -16.15 21.11
C ARG A 160 10.39 -15.02 21.65
N LYS A 161 9.73 -15.31 22.78
CA LYS A 161 8.92 -14.29 23.47
C LYS A 161 9.76 -13.08 23.90
N SER A 162 10.98 -13.31 24.40
CA SER A 162 11.90 -12.24 24.80
C SER A 162 12.20 -11.27 23.65
N ASP A 163 12.45 -11.81 22.44
CA ASP A 163 12.75 -10.99 21.26
C ASP A 163 11.55 -10.12 20.87
N LEU A 164 10.34 -10.67 21.04
CA LEU A 164 9.10 -9.95 20.82
C LEU A 164 8.87 -8.85 21.87
N ASP A 165 9.15 -9.15 23.14
CA ASP A 165 9.05 -8.19 24.25
C ASP A 165 10.00 -7.01 23.99
N ASP A 166 11.24 -7.26 23.56
CA ASP A 166 12.23 -6.24 23.21
C ASP A 166 11.75 -5.36 22.03
N ILE A 167 11.15 -5.97 21.00
CA ILE A 167 10.61 -5.23 19.86
C ILE A 167 9.47 -4.32 20.31
N VAL A 168 8.56 -4.81 21.14
CA VAL A 168 7.41 -4.04 21.64
C VAL A 168 7.88 -2.88 22.50
N GLU A 169 8.78 -3.15 23.48
CA GLU A 169 9.33 -2.09 24.34
C GLU A 169 10.03 -1.01 23.52
N ASN A 170 10.94 -1.41 22.62
CA ASN A 170 11.65 -0.46 21.78
C ASN A 170 10.72 0.38 20.89
N SER A 171 9.64 -0.23 20.38
CA SER A 171 8.65 0.49 19.55
C SER A 171 7.89 1.53 20.37
N LEU A 172 7.44 1.17 21.57
CA LEU A 172 6.75 2.10 22.48
C LEU A 172 7.66 3.22 22.97
N ARG A 173 8.93 2.91 23.28
CA ARG A 173 9.92 3.94 23.64
C ARG A 173 10.18 4.93 22.50
N LYS A 174 10.34 4.45 21.26
CA LYS A 174 10.51 5.30 20.08
C LYS A 174 9.28 6.18 19.81
N ALA A 175 8.10 5.69 20.11
CA ALA A 175 6.85 6.45 20.00
C ALA A 175 6.60 7.41 21.17
N GLY A 176 7.43 7.39 22.23
CA GLY A 176 7.23 8.21 23.45
C GLY A 176 6.11 7.71 24.35
N LEU A 177 5.62 6.49 24.17
CA LEU A 177 4.45 5.92 24.87
C LEU A 177 4.80 4.94 25.99
N TRP A 178 6.08 4.69 26.26
CA TRP A 178 6.49 3.68 27.24
C TRP A 178 6.16 4.06 28.70
N ASN A 179 6.13 5.33 29.02
CA ASN A 179 5.92 5.82 30.38
C ASN A 179 4.45 6.24 30.64
N GLU A 180 3.56 5.97 29.73
CA GLU A 180 2.12 6.20 29.84
C GLU A 180 1.37 4.86 30.09
#